data_0744a164e4bd4774545822c39d5a1fac
#
_entry.id   0744a164e4bd4774545822c39d5a1fac
#
_cell.length_a   1.000
_cell.length_b   1.000
_cell.length_c   1.000
_cell.angle_alpha   90.00
_cell.angle_beta   90.00
_cell.angle_gamma   90.00
#
_symmetry.space_group_name_H-M   'P 1'
#
loop_
_entity.id
_entity.type
_entity.pdbx_description
1 polymer ?
#
loop_
_entity_poly.entity_id
_entity_poly.type
_entity_poly.pdbx_seq_one_letter_code
_entity_poly.pdbx_strand_id
1 'polypeptide(L)'
;MLNQFSRTELLLGKEAMEKLQNSRVAVFGIGGVGGYTVEALARSGIGKLDLIDDDKVCLTNINRQIIATHSTIGKYKVEVAEERIKDINPDCEVTTHRKFYTPETSAEFDFSQYDYVVDAIDTVSGKIELVMQAQKSHTPIICSMGAGNKMDPTAFEVTDIYKTSVCPLARVMRYELKKRGVKKLKVVYSKEKPLVPIEDTAISCREHCICPPGTARNCTQRRAIPGSNAFVPSVVGLIIAGEVVKDLTNYRSK
;
A
#
# COMPACT_ATOMS: atom_id res chain seq x y z
N MET A 1 -27.82 -16.58 2.80
CA MET A 1 -26.93 -17.74 2.97
C MET A 1 -25.67 -17.29 3.67
N LEU A 2 -25.06 -18.09 4.57
CA LEU A 2 -23.77 -17.76 5.17
C LEU A 2 -22.67 -17.82 4.11
N ASN A 3 -21.76 -16.84 4.13
CA ASN A 3 -20.59 -16.77 3.26
C ASN A 3 -19.39 -16.22 4.04
N GLN A 4 -18.23 -16.10 3.41
CA GLN A 4 -16.98 -15.62 4.01
C GLN A 4 -17.08 -14.21 4.60
N PHE A 5 -18.05 -13.40 4.17
CA PHE A 5 -18.25 -12.02 4.60
C PHE A 5 -19.36 -11.83 5.63
N SER A 6 -20.06 -12.91 6.05
CA SER A 6 -21.23 -12.81 6.94
C SER A 6 -20.92 -12.07 8.25
N ARG A 7 -19.72 -12.22 8.81
CA ARG A 7 -19.33 -11.47 10.02
C ARG A 7 -19.08 -9.98 9.77
N THR A 8 -18.59 -9.62 8.60
CA THR A 8 -18.42 -8.22 8.19
C THR A 8 -19.78 -7.59 7.94
N GLU A 9 -20.72 -8.34 7.34
CA GLU A 9 -22.10 -7.90 7.12
C GLU A 9 -22.83 -7.60 8.45
N LEU A 10 -22.56 -8.36 9.53
CA LEU A 10 -23.12 -8.07 10.86
C LEU A 10 -22.62 -6.70 11.42
N LEU A 11 -21.47 -6.22 11.00
CA LEU A 11 -20.92 -4.92 11.43
C LEU A 11 -21.38 -3.76 10.54
N LEU A 12 -21.42 -3.98 9.24
CA LEU A 12 -21.61 -2.91 8.25
C LEU A 12 -23.02 -2.87 7.66
N GLY A 13 -23.73 -4.01 7.67
CA GLY A 13 -25.02 -4.19 7.03
C GLY A 13 -24.91 -4.56 5.56
N LYS A 14 -26.03 -5.04 5.00
CA LYS A 14 -26.10 -5.56 3.63
C LYS A 14 -25.78 -4.52 2.57
N GLU A 15 -26.32 -3.32 2.71
CA GLU A 15 -26.12 -2.22 1.77
C GLU A 15 -24.63 -1.83 1.62
N ALA A 16 -23.90 -1.79 2.75
CA ALA A 16 -22.46 -1.54 2.75
C ALA A 16 -21.69 -2.67 2.06
N MET A 17 -22.09 -3.94 2.27
CA MET A 17 -21.47 -5.07 1.60
C MET A 17 -21.69 -5.05 0.07
N GLU A 18 -22.89 -4.69 -0.38
CA GLU A 18 -23.19 -4.49 -1.80
C GLU A 18 -22.33 -3.36 -2.40
N LYS A 19 -22.13 -2.26 -1.65
CA LYS A 19 -21.25 -1.17 -2.08
C LYS A 19 -19.80 -1.64 -2.24
N LEU A 20 -19.26 -2.39 -1.26
CA LEU A 20 -17.89 -2.93 -1.32
C LEU A 20 -17.72 -3.89 -2.50
N GLN A 21 -18.69 -4.78 -2.73
CA GLN A 21 -18.66 -5.73 -3.85
C GLN A 21 -18.67 -5.05 -5.22
N ASN A 22 -19.28 -3.86 -5.32
CA ASN A 22 -19.30 -3.09 -6.56
C ASN A 22 -18.14 -2.10 -6.69
N SER A 23 -17.29 -1.96 -5.66
CA SER A 23 -16.20 -0.99 -5.64
C SER A 23 -14.93 -1.54 -6.30
N ARG A 24 -14.22 -0.65 -7.00
CA ARG A 24 -12.91 -0.88 -7.63
C ARG A 24 -11.83 -0.07 -6.92
N VAL A 25 -10.85 -0.75 -6.34
CA VAL A 25 -9.75 -0.12 -5.59
C VAL A 25 -8.41 -0.42 -6.26
N ALA A 26 -7.64 0.63 -6.57
CA ALA A 26 -6.28 0.49 -7.07
C ALA A 26 -5.26 0.59 -5.94
N VAL A 27 -4.34 -0.37 -5.84
CA VAL A 27 -3.27 -0.40 -4.84
C VAL A 27 -1.93 -0.32 -5.53
N PHE A 28 -1.26 0.80 -5.36
CA PHE A 28 0.08 1.06 -5.88
C PHE A 28 1.13 0.67 -4.86
N GLY A 29 1.95 -0.34 -5.18
CA GLY A 29 2.96 -0.94 -4.33
C GLY A 29 2.43 -2.14 -3.51
N ILE A 30 2.86 -3.36 -3.86
CA ILE A 30 2.48 -4.62 -3.19
C ILE A 30 3.63 -5.10 -2.30
N GLY A 31 4.07 -4.21 -1.43
CA GLY A 31 5.14 -4.46 -0.47
C GLY A 31 4.63 -4.82 0.93
N GLY A 32 5.39 -4.41 1.96
CA GLY A 32 5.03 -4.67 3.37
C GLY A 32 3.76 -3.97 3.84
N VAL A 33 3.42 -2.81 3.27
CA VAL A 33 2.18 -2.09 3.55
C VAL A 33 1.08 -2.55 2.60
N GLY A 34 1.30 -2.40 1.28
CA GLY A 34 0.27 -2.67 0.28
C GLY A 34 -0.19 -4.13 0.24
N GLY A 35 0.70 -5.10 0.51
CA GLY A 35 0.32 -6.51 0.60
C GLY A 35 -0.73 -6.77 1.69
N TYR A 36 -0.55 -6.20 2.88
CA TYR A 36 -1.56 -6.32 3.95
C TYR A 36 -2.81 -5.47 3.69
N THR A 37 -2.68 -4.36 2.97
CA THR A 37 -3.86 -3.61 2.51
C THR A 37 -4.71 -4.45 1.57
N VAL A 38 -4.10 -5.06 0.56
CA VAL A 38 -4.77 -5.94 -0.41
C VAL A 38 -5.44 -7.13 0.30
N GLU A 39 -4.72 -7.80 1.21
CA GLU A 39 -5.24 -8.91 2.02
C GLU A 39 -6.53 -8.51 2.76
N ALA A 40 -6.50 -7.36 3.44
CA ALA A 40 -7.64 -6.90 4.23
C ALA A 40 -8.81 -6.44 3.34
N LEU A 41 -8.55 -5.80 2.19
CA LEU A 41 -9.58 -5.41 1.23
C LEU A 41 -10.29 -6.63 0.62
N ALA A 42 -9.53 -7.66 0.22
CA ALA A 42 -10.08 -8.92 -0.27
C ALA A 42 -10.98 -9.59 0.77
N ARG A 43 -10.54 -9.64 2.04
CA ARG A 43 -11.31 -10.18 3.18
C ARG A 43 -12.50 -9.32 3.60
N SER A 44 -12.53 -8.07 3.17
CA SER A 44 -13.66 -7.16 3.42
C SER A 44 -14.72 -7.19 2.32
N GLY A 45 -14.50 -7.95 1.23
CA GLY A 45 -15.48 -8.12 0.15
C GLY A 45 -15.38 -7.08 -0.95
N ILE A 46 -14.22 -6.41 -1.13
CA ILE A 46 -14.00 -5.55 -2.31
C ILE A 46 -14.11 -6.41 -3.57
N GLY A 47 -14.93 -5.96 -4.52
CA GLY A 47 -15.22 -6.73 -5.73
C GLY A 47 -14.21 -6.58 -6.84
N LYS A 48 -13.45 -5.47 -6.91
CA LYS A 48 -12.43 -5.25 -7.94
C LYS A 48 -11.17 -4.66 -7.36
N LEU A 49 -10.02 -5.27 -7.66
CA LEU A 49 -8.70 -4.84 -7.20
C LEU A 49 -7.74 -4.70 -8.37
N ASP A 50 -7.15 -3.53 -8.52
CA ASP A 50 -6.03 -3.29 -9.43
C ASP A 50 -4.74 -3.27 -8.60
N LEU A 51 -3.79 -4.15 -8.96
CA LEU A 51 -2.53 -4.34 -8.24
C LEU A 51 -1.38 -3.84 -9.09
N ILE A 52 -0.65 -2.84 -8.62
CA ILE A 52 0.41 -2.19 -9.38
C ILE A 52 1.75 -2.34 -8.63
N ASP A 53 2.66 -3.17 -9.16
CA ASP A 53 4.03 -3.38 -8.65
C ASP A 53 4.85 -4.08 -9.73
N ASP A 54 6.09 -3.64 -9.98
CA ASP A 54 7.00 -4.24 -10.96
C ASP A 54 7.96 -5.26 -10.37
N ASP A 55 8.04 -5.35 -9.05
CA ASP A 55 9.01 -6.18 -8.34
C ASP A 55 8.62 -7.66 -8.33
N LYS A 56 9.67 -8.49 -8.23
CA LYS A 56 9.55 -9.90 -7.83
C LYS A 56 9.71 -10.07 -6.33
N VAL A 57 9.16 -11.15 -5.79
CA VAL A 57 9.40 -11.56 -4.40
C VAL A 57 10.87 -11.90 -4.21
N CYS A 58 11.53 -11.25 -3.23
CA CYS A 58 12.90 -11.51 -2.83
C CYS A 58 12.95 -12.17 -1.45
N LEU A 59 14.00 -12.94 -1.16
CA LEU A 59 14.21 -13.58 0.14
C LEU A 59 14.10 -12.59 1.30
N THR A 60 14.67 -11.39 1.17
CA THR A 60 14.62 -10.36 2.21
C THR A 60 13.23 -9.72 2.40
N ASN A 61 12.23 -10.10 1.61
CA ASN A 61 10.85 -9.64 1.78
C ASN A 61 10.08 -10.51 2.80
N ILE A 62 10.52 -11.75 3.04
CA ILE A 62 9.82 -12.73 3.88
C ILE A 62 9.56 -12.20 5.29
N ASN A 63 10.45 -11.37 5.82
CA ASN A 63 10.33 -10.84 7.17
C ASN A 63 9.12 -9.89 7.37
N ARG A 64 8.48 -9.39 6.27
CA ARG A 64 7.45 -8.36 6.40
C ARG A 64 6.37 -8.31 5.32
N GLN A 65 6.52 -9.05 4.20
CA GLN A 65 5.52 -9.04 3.12
C GLN A 65 4.70 -10.32 3.17
N ILE A 66 3.38 -10.21 3.31
CA ILE A 66 2.47 -11.35 3.49
C ILE A 66 2.51 -12.34 2.33
N ILE A 67 2.78 -11.85 1.11
CA ILE A 67 2.89 -12.65 -0.11
C ILE A 67 4.24 -13.36 -0.26
N ALA A 68 5.24 -12.95 0.55
CA ALA A 68 6.60 -13.46 0.44
C ALA A 68 6.80 -14.68 1.33
N THR A 69 7.00 -15.82 0.70
CA THR A 69 7.33 -17.12 1.30
C THR A 69 8.46 -17.76 0.50
N HIS A 70 9.08 -18.81 1.02
CA HIS A 70 10.13 -19.53 0.28
C HIS A 70 9.62 -20.05 -1.08
N SER A 71 8.36 -20.47 -1.18
CA SER A 71 7.76 -20.99 -2.43
C SER A 71 7.39 -19.90 -3.45
N THR A 72 7.37 -18.63 -3.06
CA THR A 72 7.02 -17.50 -3.94
C THR A 72 8.21 -16.68 -4.41
N ILE A 73 9.42 -16.94 -3.88
CA ILE A 73 10.65 -16.23 -4.31
C ILE A 73 10.80 -16.32 -5.84
N GLY A 74 11.06 -15.18 -6.48
CA GLY A 74 11.26 -15.06 -7.92
C GLY A 74 9.99 -14.83 -8.75
N LYS A 75 8.79 -15.08 -8.20
CA LYS A 75 7.51 -14.75 -8.84
C LYS A 75 7.24 -13.24 -8.74
N TYR A 76 6.45 -12.69 -9.67
CA TYR A 76 6.00 -11.30 -9.56
C TYR A 76 5.04 -11.12 -8.38
N LYS A 77 5.22 -10.03 -7.63
CA LYS A 77 4.41 -9.76 -6.44
C LYS A 77 2.92 -9.66 -6.74
N VAL A 78 2.57 -9.00 -7.84
CA VAL A 78 1.17 -8.83 -8.25
C VAL A 78 0.50 -10.15 -8.57
N GLU A 79 1.21 -11.12 -9.16
CA GLU A 79 0.68 -12.45 -9.48
C GLU A 79 0.46 -13.29 -8.21
N VAL A 80 1.43 -13.28 -7.30
CA VAL A 80 1.29 -13.98 -6.01
C VAL A 80 0.14 -13.40 -5.20
N ALA A 81 -0.03 -12.07 -5.25
CA ALA A 81 -1.17 -11.42 -4.60
C ALA A 81 -2.50 -11.80 -5.25
N GLU A 82 -2.57 -11.87 -6.58
CA GLU A 82 -3.76 -12.32 -7.31
C GLU A 82 -4.16 -13.75 -6.93
N GLU A 83 -3.21 -14.72 -6.97
CA GLU A 83 -3.44 -16.11 -6.55
C GLU A 83 -4.05 -16.15 -5.14
N ARG A 84 -3.48 -15.34 -4.22
CA ARG A 84 -3.94 -15.26 -2.83
C ARG A 84 -5.32 -14.62 -2.68
N ILE A 85 -5.61 -13.54 -3.43
CA ILE A 85 -6.93 -12.90 -3.43
C ILE A 85 -7.99 -13.88 -3.90
N LYS A 86 -7.73 -14.62 -4.98
CA LYS A 86 -8.65 -15.59 -5.55
C LYS A 86 -8.98 -16.75 -4.59
N ASP A 87 -8.04 -17.11 -3.73
CA ASP A 87 -8.28 -18.14 -2.69
C ASP A 87 -9.11 -17.57 -1.50
N ILE A 88 -9.04 -16.25 -1.25
CA ILE A 88 -9.82 -15.57 -0.20
C ILE A 88 -11.21 -15.18 -0.68
N ASN A 89 -11.28 -14.58 -1.86
CA ASN A 89 -12.47 -14.03 -2.49
C ASN A 89 -12.49 -14.42 -3.97
N PRO A 90 -12.99 -15.61 -4.32
CA PRO A 90 -13.00 -16.10 -5.70
C PRO A 90 -13.72 -15.18 -6.70
N ASP A 91 -14.73 -14.43 -6.21
CA ASP A 91 -15.54 -13.52 -7.03
C ASP A 91 -14.86 -12.15 -7.27
N CYS A 92 -13.76 -11.85 -6.57
CA CYS A 92 -13.03 -10.60 -6.77
C CYS A 92 -12.38 -10.56 -8.16
N GLU A 93 -12.68 -9.55 -8.94
CA GLU A 93 -12.02 -9.27 -10.21
C GLU A 93 -10.65 -8.61 -9.93
N VAL A 94 -9.55 -9.28 -10.33
CA VAL A 94 -8.20 -8.77 -10.08
C VAL A 94 -7.54 -8.44 -11.41
N THR A 95 -7.01 -7.21 -11.50
CA THR A 95 -6.20 -6.75 -12.63
C THR A 95 -4.77 -6.50 -12.15
N THR A 96 -3.79 -7.20 -12.75
CA THR A 96 -2.38 -7.07 -12.37
C THR A 96 -1.62 -6.20 -13.37
N HIS A 97 -0.83 -5.26 -12.83
CA HIS A 97 0.04 -4.38 -13.62
C HIS A 97 1.49 -4.54 -13.14
N ARG A 98 2.32 -5.22 -13.95
CA ARG A 98 3.77 -5.34 -13.71
C ARG A 98 4.46 -4.05 -14.14
N LYS A 99 4.14 -2.94 -13.46
CA LYS A 99 4.57 -1.60 -13.83
C LYS A 99 5.16 -0.86 -12.63
N PHE A 100 6.28 -0.17 -12.87
CA PHE A 100 6.79 0.82 -11.95
C PHE A 100 6.06 2.14 -12.18
N TYR A 101 5.39 2.62 -11.15
CA TYR A 101 4.65 3.88 -11.26
C TYR A 101 5.57 5.10 -11.09
N THR A 102 5.61 5.93 -12.12
CA THR A 102 6.35 7.20 -12.19
C THR A 102 5.50 8.26 -12.90
N PRO A 103 5.91 9.54 -12.89
CA PRO A 103 5.25 10.56 -13.70
C PRO A 103 5.15 10.19 -15.19
N GLU A 104 6.16 9.49 -15.73
CA GLU A 104 6.22 9.10 -17.14
C GLU A 104 5.23 7.98 -17.48
N THR A 105 4.95 7.08 -16.54
CA THR A 105 4.01 5.97 -16.73
C THR A 105 2.60 6.28 -16.24
N SER A 106 2.38 7.44 -15.64
CA SER A 106 1.10 7.81 -15.02
C SER A 106 -0.07 7.84 -16.02
N ALA A 107 0.20 8.23 -17.26
CA ALA A 107 -0.82 8.28 -18.33
C ALA A 107 -1.36 6.90 -18.75
N GLU A 108 -0.74 5.80 -18.33
CA GLU A 108 -1.22 4.44 -18.59
C GLU A 108 -2.38 4.04 -17.65
N PHE A 109 -2.68 4.86 -16.64
CA PHE A 109 -3.72 4.60 -15.64
C PHE A 109 -4.82 5.65 -15.69
N ASP A 110 -6.05 5.20 -15.92
CA ASP A 110 -7.24 6.05 -15.85
C ASP A 110 -7.82 6.05 -14.43
N PHE A 111 -7.48 7.05 -13.66
CA PHE A 111 -7.89 7.18 -12.26
C PHE A 111 -9.42 7.36 -12.10
N SER A 112 -10.14 7.79 -13.14
CA SER A 112 -11.60 7.95 -13.09
C SER A 112 -12.35 6.62 -12.98
N GLN A 113 -11.67 5.50 -13.28
CA GLN A 113 -12.24 4.14 -13.17
C GLN A 113 -12.20 3.58 -11.75
N TYR A 114 -11.48 4.24 -10.83
CA TYR A 114 -11.30 3.75 -9.46
C TYR A 114 -12.24 4.48 -8.50
N ASP A 115 -12.91 3.73 -7.63
CA ASP A 115 -13.65 4.29 -6.50
C ASP A 115 -12.70 4.76 -5.38
N TYR A 116 -11.50 4.19 -5.32
CA TYR A 116 -10.47 4.55 -4.34
C TYR A 116 -9.07 4.19 -4.80
N VAL A 117 -8.09 5.01 -4.42
CA VAL A 117 -6.66 4.77 -4.69
C VAL A 117 -5.90 4.63 -3.38
N VAL A 118 -5.04 3.62 -3.28
CA VAL A 118 -4.10 3.43 -2.17
C VAL A 118 -2.69 3.63 -2.68
N ASP A 119 -1.98 4.58 -2.06
CA ASP A 119 -0.57 4.81 -2.28
C ASP A 119 0.27 4.13 -1.19
N ALA A 120 0.90 3.01 -1.54
CA ALA A 120 1.82 2.25 -0.71
C ALA A 120 3.23 2.10 -1.33
N ILE A 121 3.57 2.95 -2.34
CA ILE A 121 4.90 2.99 -2.93
C ILE A 121 5.89 3.76 -2.06
N ASP A 122 7.19 3.63 -2.34
CA ASP A 122 8.28 4.23 -1.56
C ASP A 122 8.98 5.43 -2.25
N THR A 123 8.62 5.72 -3.51
CA THR A 123 9.24 6.81 -4.29
C THR A 123 8.48 8.12 -4.15
N VAL A 124 9.19 9.20 -3.80
CA VAL A 124 8.57 10.53 -3.58
C VAL A 124 7.92 11.07 -4.85
N SER A 125 8.58 10.95 -6.01
CA SER A 125 8.04 11.42 -7.30
C SER A 125 6.76 10.69 -7.67
N GLY A 126 6.73 9.37 -7.55
CA GLY A 126 5.53 8.57 -7.80
C GLY A 126 4.39 8.92 -6.83
N LYS A 127 4.68 9.08 -5.53
CA LYS A 127 3.67 9.51 -4.54
C LYS A 127 3.03 10.84 -4.87
N ILE A 128 3.85 11.82 -5.28
CA ILE A 128 3.35 13.14 -5.68
C ILE A 128 2.45 12.99 -6.90
N GLU A 129 2.88 12.24 -7.90
CA GLU A 129 2.12 12.01 -9.11
C GLU A 129 0.79 11.29 -8.86
N LEU A 130 0.78 10.25 -7.99
CA LEU A 130 -0.46 9.58 -7.56
C LEU A 130 -1.48 10.59 -6.99
N VAL A 131 -1.01 11.47 -6.10
CA VAL A 131 -1.88 12.49 -5.50
C VAL A 131 -2.41 13.47 -6.56
N MET A 132 -1.55 13.91 -7.49
CA MET A 132 -1.94 14.84 -8.55
C MET A 132 -2.96 14.22 -9.50
N GLN A 133 -2.77 12.97 -9.93
CA GLN A 133 -3.70 12.26 -10.80
C GLN A 133 -5.03 11.97 -10.09
N ALA A 134 -5.00 11.53 -8.84
CA ALA A 134 -6.20 11.30 -8.04
C ALA A 134 -7.02 12.61 -7.85
N GLN A 135 -6.35 13.75 -7.63
CA GLN A 135 -7.05 15.04 -7.55
C GLN A 135 -7.66 15.45 -8.88
N LYS A 136 -6.95 15.26 -9.99
CA LYS A 136 -7.43 15.59 -11.33
C LYS A 136 -8.70 14.82 -11.70
N SER A 137 -8.78 13.55 -11.29
CA SER A 137 -9.93 12.68 -11.53
C SER A 137 -11.00 12.72 -10.43
N HIS A 138 -10.78 13.51 -9.36
CA HIS A 138 -11.63 13.54 -8.17
C HIS A 138 -11.77 12.20 -7.46
N THR A 139 -10.80 11.30 -7.63
CA THR A 139 -10.78 9.98 -7.00
C THR A 139 -10.22 10.07 -5.58
N PRO A 140 -10.90 9.52 -4.56
CA PRO A 140 -10.38 9.46 -3.20
C PRO A 140 -9.04 8.71 -3.14
N ILE A 141 -8.11 9.24 -2.34
CA ILE A 141 -6.79 8.62 -2.15
C ILE A 141 -6.37 8.66 -0.69
N ILE A 142 -5.71 7.57 -0.24
CA ILE A 142 -5.01 7.50 1.03
C ILE A 142 -3.55 7.11 0.80
N CYS A 143 -2.63 7.81 1.47
CA CYS A 143 -1.20 7.56 1.31
C CYS A 143 -0.55 7.03 2.59
N SER A 144 0.23 5.96 2.44
CA SER A 144 1.15 5.52 3.49
C SER A 144 2.35 6.45 3.55
N MET A 145 2.68 6.95 4.74
CA MET A 145 3.96 7.61 4.97
C MET A 145 5.02 6.58 5.39
N GLY A 146 6.19 7.02 5.87
CA GLY A 146 7.30 6.12 6.15
C GLY A 146 6.99 5.10 7.25
N ALA A 147 7.00 3.80 6.90
CA ALA A 147 6.85 2.66 7.80
C ALA A 147 8.18 1.95 8.15
N GLY A 148 9.27 2.30 7.51
CA GLY A 148 10.60 1.77 7.82
C GLY A 148 11.26 2.42 9.03
N ASN A 149 12.25 1.72 9.63
CA ASN A 149 13.01 2.16 10.79
C ASN A 149 12.15 2.47 12.02
N LYS A 150 11.16 1.62 12.29
CA LYS A 150 10.19 1.79 13.39
C LYS A 150 9.91 0.47 14.09
N MET A 151 9.58 0.57 15.37
CA MET A 151 9.29 -0.56 16.25
C MET A 151 7.91 -0.48 16.90
N ASP A 152 7.30 0.71 16.96
CA ASP A 152 6.00 0.90 17.59
C ASP A 152 4.86 0.98 16.54
N PRO A 153 4.11 -0.11 16.33
CA PRO A 153 2.95 -0.11 15.44
C PRO A 153 1.77 0.70 15.99
N THR A 154 1.74 0.98 17.29
CA THR A 154 0.66 1.74 17.93
C THR A 154 0.79 3.26 17.78
N ALA A 155 1.98 3.73 17.37
CA ALA A 155 2.25 5.14 17.13
C ALA A 155 1.72 5.65 15.78
N PHE A 156 1.04 4.80 14.99
CA PHE A 156 0.44 5.21 13.73
C PHE A 156 -0.94 5.81 13.91
N GLU A 157 -1.20 6.87 13.17
CA GLU A 157 -2.50 7.54 13.12
C GLU A 157 -2.89 7.94 11.70
N VAL A 158 -4.19 8.09 11.50
CA VAL A 158 -4.81 8.62 10.28
C VAL A 158 -5.05 10.11 10.45
N THR A 159 -4.53 10.92 9.53
CA THR A 159 -4.70 12.37 9.61
C THR A 159 -4.56 13.04 8.24
N ASP A 160 -4.74 14.35 8.20
CA ASP A 160 -4.37 15.17 7.05
C ASP A 160 -2.84 15.36 6.99
N ILE A 161 -2.26 15.33 5.78
CA ILE A 161 -0.80 15.50 5.58
C ILE A 161 -0.27 16.75 6.27
N TYR A 162 -1.03 17.84 6.31
CA TYR A 162 -0.61 19.11 6.92
C TYR A 162 -0.64 19.10 8.45
N LYS A 163 -1.25 18.09 9.06
CA LYS A 163 -1.25 17.89 10.53
C LYS A 163 -0.18 16.90 11.00
N THR A 164 0.59 16.33 10.07
CA THR A 164 1.65 15.37 10.40
C THR A 164 2.86 16.04 11.06
N SER A 165 3.60 15.31 11.88
CA SER A 165 4.83 15.73 12.55
C SER A 165 5.91 14.63 12.42
N VAL A 166 7.13 14.88 12.89
CA VAL A 166 8.21 13.90 13.07
C VAL A 166 8.65 13.17 11.80
N CYS A 167 7.73 12.62 11.00
CA CYS A 167 8.04 11.77 9.83
C CYS A 167 8.78 12.54 8.72
N PRO A 168 10.01 12.13 8.33
CA PRO A 168 10.78 12.81 7.28
C PRO A 168 10.09 12.79 5.91
N LEU A 169 9.49 11.65 5.53
CA LEU A 169 8.76 11.52 4.26
C LEU A 169 7.55 12.46 4.24
N ALA A 170 6.76 12.50 5.31
CA ALA A 170 5.62 13.41 5.39
C ALA A 170 6.05 14.89 5.28
N ARG A 171 7.22 15.26 5.82
CA ARG A 171 7.77 16.62 5.69
C ARG A 171 8.05 16.98 4.23
N VAL A 172 8.66 16.07 3.47
CA VAL A 172 8.92 16.26 2.04
C VAL A 172 7.62 16.35 1.26
N MET A 173 6.69 15.44 1.50
CA MET A 173 5.37 15.42 0.84
C MET A 173 4.59 16.72 1.10
N ARG A 174 4.53 17.20 2.35
CA ARG A 174 3.87 18.49 2.68
C ARG A 174 4.44 19.66 1.86
N TYR A 175 5.75 19.74 1.77
CA TYR A 175 6.41 20.81 1.03
C TYR A 175 6.09 20.77 -0.46
N GLU A 176 6.23 19.59 -1.06
CA GLU A 176 6.02 19.41 -2.49
C GLU A 176 4.56 19.52 -2.91
N LEU A 177 3.63 19.00 -2.10
CA LEU A 177 2.19 19.10 -2.36
C LEU A 177 1.66 20.53 -2.17
N LYS A 178 2.18 21.26 -1.17
CA LYS A 178 1.81 22.67 -0.98
C LYS A 178 2.16 23.53 -2.19
N LYS A 179 3.35 23.32 -2.80
CA LYS A 179 3.74 24.01 -4.03
C LYS A 179 2.79 23.73 -5.21
N ARG A 180 2.16 22.57 -5.22
CA ARG A 180 1.23 22.12 -6.28
C ARG A 180 -0.23 22.45 -5.97
N GLY A 181 -0.50 23.19 -4.90
CA GLY A 181 -1.85 23.65 -4.54
C GLY A 181 -2.73 22.57 -3.92
N VAL A 182 -2.17 21.42 -3.50
CA VAL A 182 -2.91 20.37 -2.78
C VAL A 182 -3.30 20.90 -1.41
N LYS A 183 -4.60 20.98 -1.13
CA LYS A 183 -5.12 21.56 0.12
C LYS A 183 -5.30 20.52 1.23
N LYS A 184 -5.49 19.25 0.87
CA LYS A 184 -5.81 18.16 1.81
C LYS A 184 -5.35 16.83 1.23
N LEU A 185 -4.85 15.94 2.09
CA LEU A 185 -4.54 14.56 1.73
C LEU A 185 -4.64 13.68 2.98
N LYS A 186 -5.45 12.61 2.92
CA LYS A 186 -5.52 11.60 3.98
C LYS A 186 -4.26 10.74 3.95
N VAL A 187 -3.60 10.63 5.09
CA VAL A 187 -2.38 9.84 5.24
C VAL A 187 -2.39 8.98 6.50
N VAL A 188 -1.66 7.86 6.45
CA VAL A 188 -1.28 7.08 7.62
C VAL A 188 0.19 7.33 7.90
N TYR A 189 0.51 7.85 9.09
CA TYR A 189 1.88 8.16 9.48
C TYR A 189 2.13 7.84 10.94
N SER A 190 3.39 7.70 11.34
CA SER A 190 3.78 7.43 12.71
C SER A 190 4.35 8.67 13.39
N LYS A 191 3.99 8.83 14.66
CA LYS A 191 4.61 9.80 15.60
C LYS A 191 5.95 9.31 16.16
N GLU A 192 6.29 8.05 15.94
CA GLU A 192 7.59 7.51 16.34
C GLU A 192 8.71 8.14 15.52
N LYS A 193 9.77 8.59 16.21
CA LYS A 193 10.99 9.05 15.55
C LYS A 193 11.69 7.85 14.90
N PRO A 194 12.04 7.93 13.59
CA PRO A 194 12.73 6.82 12.95
C PRO A 194 14.03 6.45 13.66
N LEU A 195 14.26 5.17 13.84
CA LEU A 195 15.53 4.63 14.34
C LEU A 195 16.64 4.83 13.30
N VAL A 196 17.87 4.91 13.76
CA VAL A 196 19.05 4.85 12.90
C VAL A 196 19.35 3.36 12.67
N PRO A 197 19.34 2.87 11.41
CA PRO A 197 19.71 1.49 11.13
C PRO A 197 21.13 1.20 11.57
N ILE A 198 21.38 -0.03 12.01
CA ILE A 198 22.74 -0.53 12.28
C ILE A 198 23.43 -0.67 10.93
N GLU A 199 24.59 -0.02 10.77
CA GLU A 199 25.41 -0.14 9.59
C GLU A 199 26.24 -1.42 9.69
N ASP A 200 25.81 -2.46 8.98
CA ASP A 200 26.52 -3.73 8.84
C ASP A 200 26.54 -4.13 7.35
N THR A 201 27.71 -4.04 6.74
CA THR A 201 27.92 -4.36 5.33
C THR A 201 27.67 -5.84 5.03
N ALA A 202 27.90 -6.72 6.00
CA ALA A 202 27.74 -8.18 5.83
C ALA A 202 26.27 -8.61 5.64
N ILE A 203 25.31 -7.83 6.19
CA ILE A 203 23.87 -8.11 6.08
C ILE A 203 23.13 -7.13 5.17
N SER A 204 23.86 -6.21 4.52
CA SER A 204 23.26 -5.19 3.66
C SER A 204 23.01 -5.73 2.25
N CYS A 205 21.74 -5.76 1.82
CA CYS A 205 21.41 -6.03 0.41
C CYS A 205 22.04 -5.03 -0.57
N ARG A 206 22.60 -3.93 -0.11
CA ARG A 206 23.29 -2.96 -0.96
C ARG A 206 24.59 -3.52 -1.53
N GLU A 207 25.33 -4.30 -0.73
CA GLU A 207 26.62 -4.89 -1.12
C GLU A 207 26.47 -6.34 -1.57
N HIS A 208 25.53 -7.07 -0.97
CA HIS A 208 25.24 -8.47 -1.26
C HIS A 208 23.81 -8.65 -1.76
N CYS A 209 23.53 -8.16 -2.98
CA CYS A 209 22.20 -8.26 -3.58
C CYS A 209 21.88 -9.72 -3.94
N ILE A 210 20.80 -10.25 -3.34
CA ILE A 210 20.23 -11.58 -3.59
C ILE A 210 18.88 -11.50 -4.31
N CYS A 211 18.66 -10.39 -5.04
CA CYS A 211 17.44 -10.23 -5.84
C CYS A 211 17.36 -11.30 -6.94
N PRO A 212 16.15 -11.81 -7.24
CA PRO A 212 15.96 -12.78 -8.31
C PRO A 212 16.43 -12.25 -9.67
N PRO A 213 16.92 -13.11 -10.58
CA PRO A 213 17.31 -12.71 -11.91
C PRO A 213 16.17 -12.00 -12.67
N GLY A 214 16.51 -10.97 -13.45
CA GLY A 214 15.54 -10.17 -14.21
C GLY A 214 14.71 -9.20 -13.34
N THR A 215 15.17 -8.88 -12.13
CA THR A 215 14.62 -7.77 -11.35
C THR A 215 15.05 -6.45 -11.98
N ALA A 216 14.09 -5.61 -12.38
CA ALA A 216 14.38 -4.37 -13.09
C ALA A 216 15.16 -3.34 -12.26
N ARG A 217 14.99 -3.37 -10.92
CA ARG A 217 15.63 -2.45 -9.97
C ARG A 217 16.28 -3.21 -8.83
N ASN A 218 17.60 -3.11 -8.74
CA ASN A 218 18.38 -3.77 -7.70
C ASN A 218 18.47 -2.91 -6.43
N CYS A 219 18.58 -3.59 -5.28
CA CYS A 219 18.78 -2.93 -3.98
C CYS A 219 20.03 -2.03 -3.94
N THR A 220 21.04 -2.34 -4.76
CA THR A 220 22.28 -1.56 -4.90
C THR A 220 22.06 -0.13 -5.41
N GLN A 221 20.97 0.12 -6.13
CA GLN A 221 20.63 1.44 -6.67
C GLN A 221 19.90 2.32 -5.63
N ARG A 222 19.49 1.77 -4.50
CA ARG A 222 18.79 2.52 -3.45
C ARG A 222 19.76 3.33 -2.61
N ARG A 223 19.42 4.60 -2.34
CA ARG A 223 20.22 5.49 -1.50
C ARG A 223 20.40 4.95 -0.08
N ALA A 224 19.38 4.33 0.47
CA ALA A 224 19.42 3.66 1.77
C ALA A 224 18.39 2.51 1.79
N ILE A 225 18.71 1.44 2.52
CA ILE A 225 17.79 0.34 2.76
C ILE A 225 17.29 0.49 4.20
N PRO A 226 16.01 0.85 4.41
CA PRO A 226 15.49 1.00 5.76
C PRO A 226 15.35 -0.37 6.43
N GLY A 227 15.62 -0.41 7.73
CA GLY A 227 15.24 -1.54 8.58
C GLY A 227 13.73 -1.71 8.62
N SER A 228 13.25 -2.94 8.77
CA SER A 228 11.83 -3.25 8.83
C SER A 228 11.58 -4.56 9.58
N ASN A 229 10.34 -4.74 10.04
CA ASN A 229 9.86 -5.90 10.78
C ASN A 229 8.48 -6.33 10.29
N ALA A 230 7.95 -7.43 10.83
CA ALA A 230 6.68 -8.00 10.38
C ALA A 230 5.45 -7.18 10.82
N PHE A 231 5.52 -6.51 11.96
CA PHE A 231 4.33 -5.95 12.63
C PHE A 231 4.10 -4.45 12.35
N VAL A 232 5.11 -3.68 12.00
CA VAL A 232 4.92 -2.25 11.70
C VAL A 232 4.27 -2.02 10.35
N PRO A 233 4.82 -2.46 9.19
CA PRO A 233 4.18 -2.21 7.91
C PRO A 233 2.85 -2.93 7.75
N SER A 234 2.67 -4.09 8.39
CA SER A 234 1.41 -4.84 8.37
C SER A 234 0.28 -4.06 9.03
N VAL A 235 0.51 -3.49 10.21
CA VAL A 235 -0.49 -2.67 10.91
C VAL A 235 -0.85 -1.43 10.08
N VAL A 236 0.13 -0.78 9.45
CA VAL A 236 -0.14 0.35 8.53
C VAL A 236 -1.07 -0.08 7.38
N GLY A 237 -0.81 -1.24 6.77
CA GLY A 237 -1.64 -1.78 5.70
C GLY A 237 -3.07 -2.07 6.14
N LEU A 238 -3.25 -2.64 7.34
CA LEU A 238 -4.56 -2.92 7.93
C LEU A 238 -5.33 -1.62 8.28
N ILE A 239 -4.65 -0.60 8.81
CA ILE A 239 -5.25 0.72 9.06
C ILE A 239 -5.75 1.33 7.73
N ILE A 240 -4.92 1.32 6.68
CA ILE A 240 -5.28 1.84 5.36
C ILE A 240 -6.53 1.13 4.82
N ALA A 241 -6.56 -0.20 4.85
CA ALA A 241 -7.70 -0.96 4.37
C ALA A 241 -8.98 -0.62 5.16
N GLY A 242 -8.88 -0.50 6.48
CA GLY A 242 -9.99 -0.09 7.34
C GLY A 242 -10.52 1.30 6.98
N GLU A 243 -9.64 2.27 6.67
CA GLU A 243 -10.05 3.61 6.23
C GLU A 243 -10.72 3.59 4.84
N VAL A 244 -10.20 2.79 3.89
CA VAL A 244 -10.82 2.60 2.57
C VAL A 244 -12.24 2.05 2.72
N VAL A 245 -12.42 1.00 3.52
CA VAL A 245 -13.73 0.40 3.78
C VAL A 245 -14.70 1.41 4.40
N LYS A 246 -14.26 2.17 5.42
CA LYS A 246 -15.08 3.21 6.06
C LYS A 246 -15.49 4.31 5.08
N ASP A 247 -14.56 4.78 4.25
CA ASP A 247 -14.85 5.84 3.29
C ASP A 247 -15.83 5.36 2.20
N LEU A 248 -15.63 4.16 1.65
CA LEU A 248 -16.50 3.59 0.62
C LEU A 248 -17.93 3.33 1.13
N THR A 249 -18.05 2.93 2.41
CA THR A 249 -19.35 2.63 3.04
C THR A 249 -19.97 3.82 3.77
N ASN A 250 -19.32 5.00 3.73
CA ASN A 250 -19.72 6.17 4.52
C ASN A 250 -19.91 5.87 6.01
N TYR A 251 -19.15 4.89 6.52
CA TYR A 251 -19.22 4.50 7.93
C TYR A 251 -18.78 5.66 8.83
N ARG A 252 -19.65 6.06 9.75
CA ARG A 252 -19.35 7.01 10.83
C ARG A 252 -19.51 6.27 12.15
N SER A 253 -18.45 6.26 12.96
CA SER A 253 -18.61 5.84 14.37
C SER A 253 -19.63 6.76 15.03
N LYS A 254 -20.63 6.14 15.64
CA LYS A 254 -21.64 6.85 16.45
C LYS A 254 -20.99 7.44 17.68
#